data_04b86e8d83adb1de42423ffa2f1ff85b
#
_entry.id   04b86e8d83adb1de42423ffa2f1ff85b
#
_cell.length_a   1.000
_cell.length_b   1.000
_cell.length_c   1.000
_cell.angle_alpha   90.00
_cell.angle_beta   90.00
_cell.angle_gamma   90.00
#
_symmetry.space_group_name_H-M   'P 1'
#
loop_
_entity.id
_entity.type
_entity.pdbx_description
1 polymer ?
#
loop_
_entity_poly.entity_id
_entity_poly.type
_entity_poly.pdbx_seq_one_letter_code
_entity_poly.pdbx_strand_id
1 'polypeptide(L)'
;RDTPRDNPSIREVPGDTPPRPPHGAGNGEAPGWERGVIEKLALGLVQEKRRARRWGIFFRLVYLVLFVGGALLLLGRSSLTGGDDIAKGRHTALVELSGVIASEGEASADNLSTALQSAFKDRNTAGVVLRINSPGGSPVQAGIVHDEILRLRAKYPKVPLYAVVEEVCASGGYYVAAAADRIFVDKASLVGSIGVLMDGFGLVGMLDKLGIERRLLTAGRNKGFLDSFSPMEEQQRQYAQKMLDEIHQQFIEVVRKGRGDRLKETPDTFSGLVW
;
A
#
# COMPACT_ATOMS: atom_id res chain seq x y z
N ARG A 1 19.38 37.46 -43.85
CA ARG A 1 19.44 36.79 -45.17
C ARG A 1 18.58 35.56 -45.09
N ASP A 2 17.39 35.72 -45.69
CA ASP A 2 16.32 34.75 -45.81
C ASP A 2 16.64 33.68 -46.84
N THR A 3 16.27 32.46 -46.56
CA THR A 3 15.96 31.48 -47.58
C THR A 3 14.71 30.70 -47.21
N PRO A 4 13.69 30.71 -48.09
CA PRO A 4 12.45 29.94 -47.84
C PRO A 4 12.61 28.49 -48.22
N ARG A 5 11.99 27.61 -47.49
CA ARG A 5 11.88 26.17 -47.83
C ARG A 5 10.63 25.93 -48.67
N ASP A 6 10.87 25.35 -49.83
CA ASP A 6 9.91 24.92 -50.83
C ASP A 6 8.92 23.91 -50.30
N ASN A 7 7.67 24.13 -50.69
CA ASN A 7 6.53 23.26 -50.50
C ASN A 7 6.35 22.38 -51.77
N PRO A 8 6.35 21.05 -51.73
CA PRO A 8 6.14 20.25 -52.94
C PRO A 8 4.67 20.20 -53.33
N SER A 9 4.46 20.63 -54.53
CA SER A 9 3.32 20.63 -55.42
C SER A 9 2.35 19.45 -55.31
N ILE A 10 1.07 19.78 -55.19
CA ILE A 10 -0.09 18.91 -55.42
C ILE A 10 -0.14 18.61 -56.90
N ARG A 11 -0.10 17.32 -57.29
CA ARG A 11 -0.40 16.85 -58.64
C ARG A 11 -1.91 16.76 -58.79
N GLU A 12 -2.44 17.55 -59.70
CA GLU A 12 -3.79 17.43 -60.23
C GLU A 12 -3.89 16.16 -61.08
N VAL A 13 -4.91 15.35 -60.82
CA VAL A 13 -5.32 14.19 -61.62
C VAL A 13 -6.41 14.70 -62.59
N PRO A 14 -6.33 14.41 -63.89
CA PRO A 14 -7.36 14.84 -64.84
C PRO A 14 -8.69 14.16 -64.61
N GLY A 15 -9.75 14.96 -64.62
CA GLY A 15 -11.13 14.47 -64.46
C GLY A 15 -11.62 13.64 -65.61
N ASP A 16 -12.09 12.46 -65.31
CA ASP A 16 -12.93 11.67 -66.20
C ASP A 16 -14.37 12.18 -66.12
N THR A 17 -14.83 12.75 -67.20
CA THR A 17 -16.22 13.17 -67.42
C THR A 17 -17.05 11.92 -67.76
N PRO A 18 -18.12 11.61 -67.04
CA PRO A 18 -18.99 10.48 -67.40
C PRO A 18 -19.77 10.80 -68.70
N PRO A 19 -19.98 9.81 -69.57
CA PRO A 19 -20.70 9.99 -70.81
C PRO A 19 -22.19 10.25 -70.59
N ARG A 20 -22.72 11.20 -71.39
CA ARG A 20 -24.12 11.63 -71.39
C ARG A 20 -24.98 10.46 -72.02
N PRO A 21 -26.11 10.10 -71.41
CA PRO A 21 -26.98 9.06 -71.93
C PRO A 21 -27.74 9.57 -73.19
N PRO A 22 -28.03 8.68 -74.13
CA PRO A 22 -28.78 9.04 -75.35
C PRO A 22 -30.28 9.24 -75.05
N HIS A 23 -30.83 10.32 -75.58
CA HIS A 23 -32.28 10.51 -75.71
C HIS A 23 -32.88 9.56 -76.72
N GLY A 24 -33.84 8.77 -76.31
CA GLY A 24 -34.60 7.92 -77.22
C GLY A 24 -35.86 7.36 -76.56
N ALA A 25 -36.93 7.94 -76.88
CA ALA A 25 -38.33 7.66 -76.67
C ALA A 25 -38.75 6.16 -76.53
N GLY A 26 -39.78 5.95 -75.72
CA GLY A 26 -40.61 4.78 -75.88
C GLY A 26 -41.31 4.30 -74.62
N ASN A 27 -42.53 4.68 -74.47
CA ASN A 27 -43.62 4.29 -73.58
C ASN A 27 -43.67 2.81 -73.24
N GLY A 28 -43.94 2.49 -71.99
CA GLY A 28 -44.47 1.19 -71.59
C GLY A 28 -43.91 0.66 -70.25
N GLU A 29 -43.99 1.43 -69.19
CA GLU A 29 -43.68 0.88 -67.89
C GLU A 29 -44.90 0.19 -67.27
N ALA A 30 -44.73 -1.09 -67.00
CA ALA A 30 -45.63 -1.83 -66.15
C ALA A 30 -45.49 -1.30 -64.69
N PRO A 31 -46.58 -0.85 -64.07
CA PRO A 31 -46.53 -0.31 -62.71
C PRO A 31 -46.40 -1.47 -61.71
N GLY A 32 -45.18 -1.79 -61.31
CA GLY A 32 -44.99 -2.87 -60.35
C GLY A 32 -43.55 -3.07 -59.87
N TRP A 33 -42.56 -2.73 -60.70
CA TRP A 33 -41.17 -3.00 -60.33
C TRP A 33 -40.64 -2.09 -59.21
N GLU A 34 -41.04 -0.84 -59.17
CA GLU A 34 -40.68 0.09 -58.13
C GLU A 34 -41.21 -0.33 -56.74
N ARG A 35 -42.45 -0.83 -56.67
CA ARG A 35 -43.04 -1.37 -55.44
C ARG A 35 -42.27 -2.59 -54.96
N GLY A 36 -41.85 -3.48 -55.86
CA GLY A 36 -41.05 -4.66 -55.49
C GLY A 36 -39.66 -4.33 -54.98
N VAL A 37 -39.03 -3.27 -55.49
CA VAL A 37 -37.72 -2.80 -54.98
C VAL A 37 -37.86 -2.14 -53.60
N ILE A 38 -38.88 -1.30 -53.40
CA ILE A 38 -39.17 -0.65 -52.13
C ILE A 38 -39.51 -1.69 -51.04
N GLU A 39 -40.30 -2.71 -51.40
CA GLU A 39 -40.68 -3.77 -50.46
C GLU A 39 -39.46 -4.62 -50.05
N LYS A 40 -38.56 -4.96 -50.99
CA LYS A 40 -37.32 -5.68 -50.69
C LYS A 40 -36.36 -4.85 -49.84
N LEU A 41 -36.24 -3.54 -50.10
CA LEU A 41 -35.44 -2.63 -49.29
C LEU A 41 -36.03 -2.45 -47.86
N ALA A 42 -37.35 -2.30 -47.78
CA ALA A 42 -38.03 -2.17 -46.48
C ALA A 42 -37.91 -3.45 -45.64
N LEU A 43 -38.07 -4.62 -46.26
CA LEU A 43 -37.89 -5.91 -45.57
C LEU A 43 -36.44 -6.13 -45.13
N GLY A 44 -35.44 -5.71 -45.95
CA GLY A 44 -34.01 -5.77 -45.62
C GLY A 44 -33.69 -4.90 -44.37
N LEU A 45 -34.17 -3.66 -44.36
CA LEU A 45 -33.97 -2.73 -43.23
C LEU A 45 -34.63 -3.22 -41.92
N VAL A 46 -35.81 -3.88 -42.03
CA VAL A 46 -36.48 -4.44 -40.83
C VAL A 46 -35.72 -5.66 -40.28
N GLN A 47 -35.19 -6.50 -41.16
CA GLN A 47 -34.40 -7.67 -40.76
C GLN A 47 -33.06 -7.25 -40.12
N GLU A 48 -32.39 -6.23 -40.65
CA GLU A 48 -31.13 -5.71 -40.12
C GLU A 48 -31.33 -5.05 -38.75
N LYS A 49 -32.40 -4.27 -38.58
CA LYS A 49 -32.76 -3.71 -37.25
C LYS A 49 -33.09 -4.79 -36.20
N ARG A 50 -33.74 -5.89 -36.62
CA ARG A 50 -34.03 -7.03 -35.73
C ARG A 50 -32.77 -7.77 -35.33
N ARG A 51 -31.81 -7.92 -36.24
CA ARG A 51 -30.53 -8.57 -36.01
C ARG A 51 -29.65 -7.71 -35.08
N ALA A 52 -29.54 -6.40 -35.33
CA ALA A 52 -28.81 -5.45 -34.46
C ALA A 52 -29.41 -5.39 -33.07
N ARG A 53 -30.75 -5.42 -32.94
CA ARG A 53 -31.41 -5.42 -31.63
C ARG A 53 -31.14 -6.71 -30.84
N ARG A 54 -31.09 -7.87 -31.48
CA ARG A 54 -30.75 -9.15 -30.85
C ARG A 54 -29.32 -9.18 -30.36
N TRP A 55 -28.38 -8.69 -31.19
CA TRP A 55 -26.98 -8.55 -30.79
C TRP A 55 -26.80 -7.55 -29.64
N GLY A 56 -27.53 -6.44 -29.67
CA GLY A 56 -27.51 -5.45 -28.56
C GLY A 56 -28.02 -6.03 -27.23
N ILE A 57 -29.09 -6.85 -27.27
CA ILE A 57 -29.60 -7.54 -26.09
C ILE A 57 -28.62 -8.60 -25.58
N PHE A 58 -28.03 -9.36 -26.50
CA PHE A 58 -27.04 -10.39 -26.19
C PHE A 58 -25.82 -9.78 -25.45
N PHE A 59 -25.22 -8.72 -26.01
CA PHE A 59 -24.08 -8.07 -25.36
C PHE A 59 -24.46 -7.43 -24.01
N ARG A 60 -25.64 -6.86 -23.87
CA ARG A 60 -26.11 -6.34 -22.56
C ARG A 60 -26.23 -7.44 -21.52
N LEU A 61 -26.73 -8.61 -21.91
CA LEU A 61 -26.77 -9.77 -21.01
C LEU A 61 -25.38 -10.29 -20.67
N VAL A 62 -24.46 -10.35 -21.63
CA VAL A 62 -23.08 -10.74 -21.38
C VAL A 62 -22.41 -9.76 -20.42
N TYR A 63 -22.56 -8.45 -20.65
CA TYR A 63 -22.01 -7.44 -19.73
C TYR A 63 -22.64 -7.52 -18.34
N LEU A 64 -23.95 -7.77 -18.25
CA LEU A 64 -24.62 -7.95 -16.97
C LEU A 64 -24.07 -9.16 -16.21
N VAL A 65 -23.90 -10.29 -16.89
CA VAL A 65 -23.32 -11.51 -16.30
C VAL A 65 -21.88 -11.29 -15.87
N LEU A 66 -21.06 -10.63 -16.68
CA LEU A 66 -19.67 -10.28 -16.32
C LEU A 66 -19.63 -9.28 -15.14
N PHE A 67 -20.52 -8.31 -15.12
CA PHE A 67 -20.61 -7.33 -14.03
C PHE A 67 -21.05 -7.99 -12.73
N VAL A 68 -22.13 -8.79 -12.77
CA VAL A 68 -22.63 -9.53 -11.61
C VAL A 68 -21.61 -10.58 -11.14
N GLY A 69 -20.99 -11.31 -12.06
CA GLY A 69 -19.93 -12.25 -11.77
C GLY A 69 -18.69 -11.58 -11.16
N GLY A 70 -18.27 -10.44 -11.71
CA GLY A 70 -17.19 -9.62 -11.15
C GLY A 70 -17.53 -9.06 -9.78
N ALA A 71 -18.75 -8.56 -9.60
CA ALA A 71 -19.22 -8.06 -8.30
C ALA A 71 -19.30 -9.19 -7.25
N LEU A 72 -19.80 -10.37 -7.63
CA LEU A 72 -19.82 -11.55 -6.76
C LEU A 72 -18.42 -12.05 -6.42
N LEU A 73 -17.47 -11.99 -7.38
CA LEU A 73 -16.07 -12.32 -7.13
C LEU A 73 -15.40 -11.31 -6.20
N LEU A 74 -15.70 -10.02 -6.34
CA LEU A 74 -15.18 -8.97 -5.46
C LEU A 74 -15.79 -9.06 -4.05
N LEU A 75 -17.10 -9.27 -3.95
CA LEU A 75 -17.80 -9.48 -2.68
C LEU A 75 -17.41 -10.82 -2.03
N GLY A 76 -17.23 -11.88 -2.82
CA GLY A 76 -16.75 -13.17 -2.34
C GLY A 76 -15.30 -13.12 -1.85
N ARG A 77 -14.46 -12.28 -2.45
CA ARG A 77 -13.07 -12.09 -2.02
C ARG A 77 -12.98 -11.38 -0.68
N SER A 78 -13.88 -10.44 -0.39
CA SER A 78 -13.96 -9.82 0.94
C SER A 78 -14.48 -10.77 2.02
N SER A 79 -15.22 -11.82 1.64
CA SER A 79 -15.65 -12.89 2.56
C SER A 79 -14.63 -14.02 2.70
N LEU A 80 -13.71 -14.19 1.73
CA LEU A 80 -12.67 -15.24 1.76
C LEU A 80 -11.35 -14.78 2.44
N THR A 81 -11.15 -13.45 2.61
CA THR A 81 -10.00 -12.88 3.34
C THR A 81 -10.31 -12.53 4.79
N GLY A 82 -11.54 -12.68 5.23
CA GLY A 82 -11.97 -12.54 6.62
C GLY A 82 -12.67 -13.80 7.06
N GLY A 83 -11.94 -14.91 7.13
CA GLY A 83 -12.45 -16.12 7.75
C GLY A 83 -12.68 -15.88 9.23
N ASP A 84 -13.83 -15.32 9.60
CA ASP A 84 -14.45 -15.56 10.89
C ASP A 84 -14.98 -17.01 10.97
N ASP A 85 -14.12 -17.99 10.75
CA ASP A 85 -14.20 -19.24 11.47
C ASP A 85 -13.80 -18.93 12.92
N ILE A 86 -14.66 -18.15 13.59
CA ILE A 86 -14.61 -18.02 15.04
C ILE A 86 -14.74 -19.46 15.54
N ALA A 87 -13.62 -20.01 15.98
CA ALA A 87 -13.57 -21.32 16.57
C ALA A 87 -14.65 -21.35 17.65
N LYS A 88 -15.69 -22.16 17.46
CA LYS A 88 -16.86 -22.23 18.37
C LYS A 88 -16.49 -22.70 19.77
N GLY A 89 -15.20 -22.91 20.05
CA GLY A 89 -14.63 -23.34 21.29
C GLY A 89 -13.49 -22.48 21.76
N ARG A 90 -12.92 -22.83 22.88
CA ARG A 90 -11.75 -22.16 23.46
C ARG A 90 -10.55 -22.30 22.52
N HIS A 91 -9.93 -21.19 22.17
CA HIS A 91 -8.84 -21.13 21.18
C HIS A 91 -7.72 -20.18 21.60
N THR A 92 -6.60 -20.27 20.89
CA THR A 92 -5.50 -19.30 20.96
C THR A 92 -5.61 -18.38 19.75
N ALA A 93 -5.67 -17.07 20.00
CA ALA A 93 -5.65 -16.07 18.93
C ALA A 93 -4.21 -15.83 18.47
N LEU A 94 -4.00 -15.80 17.15
CA LEU A 94 -2.73 -15.46 16.54
C LEU A 94 -2.81 -14.05 15.96
N VAL A 95 -1.86 -13.18 16.36
CA VAL A 95 -1.66 -11.86 15.80
C VAL A 95 -0.27 -11.82 15.18
N GLU A 96 -0.14 -11.30 13.97
CA GLU A 96 1.13 -11.26 13.25
C GLU A 96 1.69 -9.85 13.21
N LEU A 97 2.98 -9.72 13.56
CA LEU A 97 3.80 -8.53 13.38
C LEU A 97 4.92 -8.87 12.39
N SER A 98 4.69 -8.62 11.11
CA SER A 98 5.63 -8.95 10.04
C SER A 98 6.07 -7.70 9.27
N GLY A 99 7.39 -7.61 9.00
CA GLY A 99 7.99 -6.52 8.24
C GLY A 99 8.29 -5.27 9.06
N VAL A 100 8.54 -4.16 8.35
CA VAL A 100 8.92 -2.87 8.96
C VAL A 100 7.70 -2.21 9.60
N ILE A 101 7.86 -1.79 10.85
CA ILE A 101 6.82 -1.05 11.60
C ILE A 101 6.75 0.38 11.08
N ALA A 102 5.65 0.73 10.41
CA ALA A 102 5.45 2.05 9.81
C ALA A 102 3.97 2.44 9.87
N SER A 103 3.67 3.72 9.67
CA SER A 103 2.28 4.23 9.62
C SER A 103 1.48 3.66 8.45
N GLU A 104 2.19 3.33 7.36
CA GLU A 104 1.60 2.72 6.17
C GLU A 104 2.09 1.27 6.06
N GLY A 105 1.19 0.34 5.79
CA GLY A 105 1.54 -1.07 5.65
C GLY A 105 0.85 -1.99 6.67
N GLU A 106 1.18 -3.27 6.60
CA GLU A 106 0.57 -4.32 7.43
C GLU A 106 0.96 -4.19 8.91
N ALA A 107 2.22 -3.85 9.19
CA ALA A 107 2.74 -3.66 10.55
C ALA A 107 2.50 -2.24 11.10
N SER A 108 1.41 -1.58 10.73
CA SER A 108 1.00 -0.31 11.32
C SER A 108 0.37 -0.49 12.71
N ALA A 109 0.47 0.55 13.54
CA ALA A 109 -0.12 0.54 14.87
C ALA A 109 -1.64 0.35 14.82
N ASP A 110 -2.32 0.91 13.82
CA ASP A 110 -3.77 0.78 13.66
C ASP A 110 -4.19 -0.65 13.37
N ASN A 111 -3.49 -1.33 12.43
CA ASN A 111 -3.78 -2.72 12.09
C ASN A 111 -3.51 -3.65 13.27
N LEU A 112 -2.34 -3.51 13.91
CA LEU A 112 -1.94 -4.33 15.04
C LEU A 112 -2.85 -4.10 16.25
N SER A 113 -3.19 -2.85 16.56
CA SER A 113 -4.11 -2.53 17.65
C SER A 113 -5.49 -3.12 17.41
N THR A 114 -6.00 -3.04 16.18
CA THR A 114 -7.28 -3.63 15.81
C THR A 114 -7.28 -5.14 15.95
N ALA A 115 -6.23 -5.82 15.47
CA ALA A 115 -6.08 -7.27 15.61
C ALA A 115 -5.97 -7.70 17.07
N LEU A 116 -5.15 -7.01 17.86
CA LEU A 116 -5.00 -7.25 19.30
C LEU A 116 -6.32 -7.04 20.05
N GLN A 117 -7.03 -5.94 19.78
CA GLN A 117 -8.33 -5.68 20.39
C GLN A 117 -9.34 -6.79 20.09
N SER A 118 -9.40 -7.24 18.84
CA SER A 118 -10.27 -8.33 18.44
C SER A 118 -9.91 -9.63 19.15
N ALA A 119 -8.63 -9.97 19.23
CA ALA A 119 -8.12 -11.15 19.91
C ALA A 119 -8.47 -11.16 21.41
N PHE A 120 -8.24 -10.04 22.10
CA PHE A 120 -8.53 -9.96 23.55
C PHE A 120 -10.02 -9.83 23.89
N LYS A 121 -10.82 -9.27 22.98
CA LYS A 121 -12.27 -9.07 23.19
C LYS A 121 -13.08 -10.35 23.05
N ASP A 122 -12.57 -11.32 22.30
CA ASP A 122 -13.26 -12.60 22.13
C ASP A 122 -13.24 -13.40 23.44
N ARG A 123 -14.43 -13.78 23.90
CA ARG A 123 -14.63 -14.52 25.16
C ARG A 123 -14.06 -15.93 25.14
N ASN A 124 -13.83 -16.49 23.97
CA ASN A 124 -13.29 -17.83 23.79
C ASN A 124 -11.76 -17.83 23.68
N THR A 125 -11.13 -16.68 23.60
CA THR A 125 -9.67 -16.56 23.57
C THR A 125 -9.07 -17.01 24.90
N ALA A 126 -8.30 -18.08 24.85
CA ALA A 126 -7.57 -18.62 26.00
C ALA A 126 -6.23 -17.95 26.23
N GLY A 127 -5.63 -17.40 25.19
CA GLY A 127 -4.38 -16.65 25.16
C GLY A 127 -4.12 -16.09 23.77
N VAL A 128 -3.24 -15.10 23.72
CA VAL A 128 -2.82 -14.45 22.49
C VAL A 128 -1.37 -14.79 22.20
N VAL A 129 -1.07 -15.22 20.98
CA VAL A 129 0.28 -15.36 20.45
C VAL A 129 0.53 -14.20 19.49
N LEU A 130 1.50 -13.36 19.81
CA LEU A 130 2.03 -12.35 18.92
C LEU A 130 3.25 -12.93 18.20
N ARG A 131 3.08 -13.32 16.95
CA ARG A 131 4.13 -13.85 16.10
C ARG A 131 4.89 -12.68 15.48
N ILE A 132 6.20 -12.65 15.66
CA ILE A 132 7.03 -11.51 15.29
C ILE A 132 8.12 -11.93 14.31
N ASN A 133 8.14 -11.26 13.15
CA ASN A 133 9.24 -11.28 12.19
C ASN A 133 9.48 -9.86 11.66
N SER A 134 10.15 -9.03 12.48
CA SER A 134 10.26 -7.60 12.22
C SER A 134 11.65 -7.04 12.58
N PRO A 135 12.29 -6.28 11.69
CA PRO A 135 13.51 -5.54 12.00
C PRO A 135 13.25 -4.29 12.85
N GLY A 136 11.99 -3.98 13.17
CA GLY A 136 11.60 -2.74 13.83
C GLY A 136 11.10 -1.69 12.85
N GLY A 137 11.31 -0.42 13.17
CA GLY A 137 10.86 0.72 12.37
C GLY A 137 10.52 1.93 13.24
N SER A 138 9.40 2.59 12.97
CA SER A 138 8.99 3.82 13.68
C SER A 138 8.84 3.61 15.19
N PRO A 139 9.57 4.37 16.01
CA PRO A 139 9.42 4.34 17.47
C PRO A 139 8.02 4.71 17.93
N VAL A 140 7.36 5.64 17.23
CA VAL A 140 6.00 6.08 17.53
C VAL A 140 5.00 4.93 17.34
N GLN A 141 5.07 4.25 16.21
CA GLN A 141 4.18 3.13 15.90
C GLN A 141 4.41 1.96 16.88
N ALA A 142 5.68 1.64 17.18
CA ALA A 142 6.03 0.62 18.16
C ALA A 142 5.52 0.96 19.56
N GLY A 143 5.63 2.22 19.96
CA GLY A 143 5.14 2.72 21.23
C GLY A 143 3.62 2.60 21.37
N ILE A 144 2.86 2.98 20.33
CA ILE A 144 1.39 2.85 20.32
C ILE A 144 0.97 1.39 20.50
N VAL A 145 1.60 0.46 19.78
CA VAL A 145 1.30 -0.98 19.88
C VAL A 145 1.66 -1.51 21.29
N HIS A 146 2.83 -1.13 21.81
CA HIS A 146 3.27 -1.51 23.15
C HIS A 146 2.26 -1.07 24.22
N ASP A 147 1.86 0.20 24.19
CA ASP A 147 0.93 0.77 25.15
C ASP A 147 -0.46 0.12 25.04
N GLU A 148 -0.90 -0.20 23.83
CA GLU A 148 -2.15 -0.91 23.60
C GLU A 148 -2.09 -2.33 24.17
N ILE A 149 -0.98 -3.06 24.01
CA ILE A 149 -0.78 -4.37 24.66
C ILE A 149 -0.90 -4.25 26.17
N LEU A 150 -0.22 -3.27 26.79
CA LEU A 150 -0.30 -3.06 28.24
C LEU A 150 -1.72 -2.76 28.69
N ARG A 151 -2.44 -1.90 27.96
CA ARG A 151 -3.83 -1.57 28.23
C ARG A 151 -4.76 -2.79 28.15
N LEU A 152 -4.58 -3.62 27.12
CA LEU A 152 -5.37 -4.84 26.93
C LEU A 152 -5.07 -5.88 28.01
N ARG A 153 -3.82 -6.10 28.35
CA ARG A 153 -3.41 -7.01 29.44
C ARG A 153 -3.99 -6.55 30.80
N ALA A 154 -4.00 -5.26 31.07
CA ALA A 154 -4.63 -4.73 32.27
C ALA A 154 -6.16 -4.95 32.29
N LYS A 155 -6.81 -4.81 31.12
CA LYS A 155 -8.25 -4.99 30.96
C LYS A 155 -8.66 -6.47 30.99
N TYR A 156 -7.82 -7.37 30.48
CA TYR A 156 -8.09 -8.80 30.37
C TYR A 156 -7.00 -9.65 31.05
N PRO A 157 -6.83 -9.56 32.38
CA PRO A 157 -5.69 -10.15 33.09
C PRO A 157 -5.64 -11.67 33.07
N LYS A 158 -6.73 -12.34 32.63
CA LYS A 158 -6.79 -13.81 32.51
C LYS A 158 -6.34 -14.32 31.13
N VAL A 159 -6.12 -13.41 30.17
CA VAL A 159 -5.70 -13.74 28.79
C VAL A 159 -4.21 -13.43 28.68
N PRO A 160 -3.32 -14.43 28.74
CA PRO A 160 -1.89 -14.18 28.57
C PRO A 160 -1.54 -13.80 27.13
N LEU A 161 -0.53 -12.96 26.96
CA LEU A 161 0.06 -12.64 25.66
C LEU A 161 1.49 -13.14 25.61
N TYR A 162 1.80 -13.99 24.63
CA TYR A 162 3.14 -14.50 24.40
C TYR A 162 3.67 -14.00 23.06
N ALA A 163 4.87 -13.42 23.06
CA ALA A 163 5.58 -13.10 21.83
C ALA A 163 6.36 -14.35 21.38
N VAL A 164 6.22 -14.71 20.11
CA VAL A 164 6.96 -15.79 19.47
C VAL A 164 7.73 -15.21 18.29
N VAL A 165 9.04 -15.29 18.39
CA VAL A 165 9.95 -14.73 17.38
C VAL A 165 10.23 -15.81 16.33
N GLU A 166 10.04 -15.45 15.05
CA GLU A 166 10.45 -16.29 13.94
C GLU A 166 11.96 -16.07 13.66
N GLU A 167 12.28 -15.22 12.70
CA GLU A 167 13.69 -14.97 12.33
C GLU A 167 14.24 -13.73 13.04
N VAL A 168 13.46 -12.63 13.05
CA VAL A 168 13.93 -11.32 13.53
C VAL A 168 12.92 -10.68 14.48
N CYS A 169 13.40 -10.20 15.61
CA CYS A 169 12.65 -9.33 16.51
C CYS A 169 13.59 -8.24 17.04
N ALA A 170 13.83 -7.24 16.21
CA ALA A 170 14.84 -6.23 16.47
C ALA A 170 14.23 -4.83 16.61
N SER A 171 14.91 -3.94 17.37
CA SER A 171 14.54 -2.53 17.51
C SER A 171 13.07 -2.36 17.92
N GLY A 172 12.26 -1.62 17.17
CA GLY A 172 10.82 -1.47 17.41
C GLY A 172 10.05 -2.78 17.58
N GLY A 173 10.48 -3.87 16.91
CA GLY A 173 9.92 -5.21 17.11
C GLY A 173 10.13 -5.72 18.53
N TYR A 174 11.33 -5.54 19.07
CA TYR A 174 11.63 -5.90 20.46
C TYR A 174 10.94 -4.96 21.47
N TYR A 175 10.79 -3.68 21.11
CA TYR A 175 10.01 -2.71 21.89
C TYR A 175 8.58 -3.22 22.13
N VAL A 176 7.92 -3.69 21.07
CA VAL A 176 6.58 -4.29 21.16
C VAL A 176 6.62 -5.59 21.96
N ALA A 177 7.59 -6.48 21.68
CA ALA A 177 7.73 -7.77 22.36
C ALA A 177 7.93 -7.62 23.88
N ALA A 178 8.57 -6.54 24.32
CA ALA A 178 8.80 -6.27 25.75
C ALA A 178 7.51 -6.16 26.57
N ALA A 179 6.37 -5.83 25.93
CA ALA A 179 5.05 -5.80 26.57
C ALA A 179 4.43 -7.20 26.80
N ALA A 180 5.02 -8.28 26.27
CA ALA A 180 4.48 -9.63 26.42
C ALA A 180 4.80 -10.25 27.79
N ASP A 181 3.97 -11.20 28.22
CA ASP A 181 4.22 -11.99 29.43
C ASP A 181 5.50 -12.83 29.32
N ARG A 182 5.71 -13.45 28.14
CA ARG A 182 6.93 -14.19 27.80
C ARG A 182 7.29 -13.95 26.34
N ILE A 183 8.58 -14.06 26.05
CA ILE A 183 9.13 -14.01 24.70
C ILE A 183 9.80 -15.35 24.45
N PHE A 184 9.40 -16.01 23.38
CA PHE A 184 9.99 -17.27 22.92
C PHE A 184 10.77 -17.00 21.64
N VAL A 185 11.97 -17.51 21.56
CA VAL A 185 12.90 -17.30 20.44
C VAL A 185 13.53 -18.63 20.05
N ASP A 186 13.84 -18.83 18.79
CA ASP A 186 14.74 -19.89 18.37
C ASP A 186 16.19 -19.47 18.65
N LYS A 187 17.08 -20.46 18.76
CA LYS A 187 18.51 -20.24 19.00
C LYS A 187 19.20 -19.41 17.88
N ALA A 188 18.62 -19.39 16.68
CA ALA A 188 19.11 -18.68 15.53
C ALA A 188 18.35 -17.37 15.23
N SER A 189 17.30 -17.05 16.01
CA SER A 189 16.58 -15.79 15.86
C SER A 189 17.47 -14.60 16.23
N LEU A 190 17.39 -13.55 15.43
CA LEU A 190 18.07 -12.28 15.69
C LEU A 190 17.19 -11.39 16.57
N VAL A 191 17.67 -11.07 17.79
CA VAL A 191 16.87 -10.35 18.79
C VAL A 191 17.65 -9.17 19.35
N GLY A 192 16.98 -8.12 19.79
CA GLY A 192 17.62 -6.98 20.44
C GLY A 192 17.63 -5.74 19.58
N SER A 193 18.80 -5.25 19.19
CA SER A 193 18.94 -3.94 18.54
C SER A 193 18.24 -2.83 19.33
N ILE A 194 18.49 -2.82 20.66
CA ILE A 194 17.90 -1.83 21.55
C ILE A 194 18.71 -0.55 21.40
N GLY A 195 18.33 0.23 20.42
CA GLY A 195 18.99 1.45 20.01
C GLY A 195 18.12 2.27 19.09
N VAL A 196 18.55 3.51 18.84
CA VAL A 196 17.88 4.45 17.95
C VAL A 196 18.91 5.02 16.99
N LEU A 197 18.54 5.16 15.73
CA LEU A 197 19.38 5.79 14.74
C LEU A 197 18.60 6.87 13.97
N MET A 198 19.33 7.85 13.49
CA MET A 198 18.90 8.81 12.48
C MET A 198 20.01 8.87 11.44
N ASP A 199 19.71 8.48 10.23
CA ASP A 199 20.67 8.48 9.13
C ASP A 199 20.27 9.44 8.01
N GLY A 200 21.26 9.86 7.24
CA GLY A 200 21.06 10.75 6.11
C GLY A 200 22.37 10.94 5.33
N PHE A 201 22.27 11.57 4.18
CA PHE A 201 23.42 11.86 3.32
C PHE A 201 23.70 13.36 3.28
N GLY A 202 24.97 13.75 3.41
CA GLY A 202 25.43 15.12 3.12
C GLY A 202 25.82 15.24 1.63
N LEU A 203 25.14 16.08 0.90
CA LEU A 203 25.31 16.23 -0.55
C LEU A 203 26.04 17.52 -0.97
N VAL A 204 26.52 18.30 -0.02
CA VAL A 204 27.19 19.59 -0.27
C VAL A 204 28.37 19.43 -1.25
N GLY A 205 29.28 18.52 -0.98
CA GLY A 205 30.43 18.30 -1.85
C GLY A 205 30.10 17.77 -3.25
N MET A 206 28.94 17.15 -3.41
CA MET A 206 28.44 16.76 -4.74
C MET A 206 27.90 17.98 -5.49
N LEU A 207 27.15 18.85 -4.85
CA LEU A 207 26.67 20.10 -5.44
C LEU A 207 27.82 21.01 -5.90
N ASP A 208 28.85 21.14 -5.07
CA ASP A 208 30.05 21.92 -5.39
C ASP A 208 30.75 21.39 -6.66
N LYS A 209 30.92 20.06 -6.76
CA LYS A 209 31.52 19.42 -7.94
C LYS A 209 30.71 19.60 -9.23
N LEU A 210 29.39 19.73 -9.09
CA LEU A 210 28.45 19.93 -10.21
C LEU A 210 28.26 21.41 -10.54
N GLY A 211 28.86 22.35 -9.78
CA GLY A 211 28.67 23.78 -9.94
C GLY A 211 27.24 24.23 -9.62
N ILE A 212 26.54 23.52 -8.75
CA ILE A 212 25.16 23.84 -8.35
C ILE A 212 25.20 24.63 -7.05
N GLU A 213 24.70 25.86 -7.10
CA GLU A 213 24.53 26.71 -5.93
C GLU A 213 23.18 26.47 -5.24
N ARG A 214 23.24 26.15 -3.95
CA ARG A 214 22.03 26.06 -3.15
C ARG A 214 21.62 27.43 -2.60
N ARG A 215 20.36 27.78 -2.81
CA ARG A 215 19.78 29.06 -2.34
C ARG A 215 18.65 28.78 -1.34
N LEU A 216 19.00 28.45 -0.10
CA LEU A 216 18.04 28.19 0.97
C LEU A 216 17.67 29.51 1.66
N LEU A 217 16.38 29.85 1.65
CA LEU A 217 15.80 30.94 2.44
C LEU A 217 14.84 30.36 3.46
N THR A 218 15.03 30.70 4.74
CA THR A 218 14.18 30.19 5.83
C THR A 218 13.69 31.32 6.71
N ALA A 219 12.51 31.17 7.26
CA ALA A 219 12.01 31.92 8.40
C ALA A 219 11.99 30.99 9.60
N GLY A 220 12.78 31.32 10.63
CA GLY A 220 13.09 30.46 11.79
C GLY A 220 14.49 29.87 11.69
N ARG A 221 15.31 30.14 12.74
CA ARG A 221 16.75 29.80 12.81
C ARG A 221 17.05 28.34 12.44
N ASN A 222 16.23 27.42 12.90
CA ASN A 222 16.47 25.97 12.76
C ASN A 222 15.58 25.34 11.69
N LYS A 223 14.97 26.11 10.75
CA LYS A 223 14.06 25.55 9.76
C LYS A 223 14.75 24.66 8.73
N GLY A 224 16.06 24.84 8.54
CA GLY A 224 16.91 23.97 7.72
C GLY A 224 17.63 22.89 8.55
N PHE A 225 17.06 22.45 9.68
CA PHE A 225 17.65 21.43 10.54
C PHE A 225 17.90 20.12 9.77
N LEU A 226 19.16 19.67 9.80
CA LEU A 226 19.66 18.47 9.11
C LEU A 226 19.38 18.42 7.60
N ASP A 227 19.35 19.57 6.94
CA ASP A 227 19.22 19.65 5.51
C ASP A 227 20.43 19.00 4.80
N SER A 228 20.18 18.00 3.97
CA SER A 228 21.21 17.23 3.25
C SER A 228 22.06 18.03 2.29
N PHE A 229 21.59 19.21 1.86
CA PHE A 229 22.26 20.06 0.90
C PHE A 229 22.95 21.28 1.54
N SER A 230 22.95 21.37 2.85
CA SER A 230 23.68 22.40 3.61
C SER A 230 24.71 21.71 4.51
N PRO A 231 25.80 22.42 4.85
CA PRO A 231 26.75 21.92 5.84
C PRO A 231 26.04 21.64 7.18
N MET A 232 26.38 20.51 7.80
CA MET A 232 25.86 20.18 9.11
C MET A 232 26.57 21.04 10.16
N GLU A 233 25.80 21.83 10.91
CA GLU A 233 26.31 22.62 12.01
C GLU A 233 26.47 21.77 13.27
N GLU A 234 27.52 22.02 14.06
CA GLU A 234 27.79 21.28 15.30
C GLU A 234 26.65 21.41 16.32
N GLN A 235 25.99 22.54 16.42
CA GLN A 235 24.83 22.73 17.28
C GLN A 235 23.64 21.85 16.86
N GLN A 236 23.43 21.68 15.55
CA GLN A 236 22.38 20.80 15.03
C GLN A 236 22.68 19.33 15.31
N ARG A 237 23.96 18.94 15.14
CA ARG A 237 24.43 17.59 15.45
C ARG A 237 24.21 17.24 16.93
N GLN A 238 24.60 18.14 17.82
CA GLN A 238 24.41 17.95 19.28
C GLN A 238 22.93 17.87 19.67
N TYR A 239 22.09 18.68 19.05
CA TYR A 239 20.65 18.64 19.28
C TYR A 239 20.03 17.32 18.79
N ALA A 240 20.41 16.84 17.61
CA ALA A 240 19.98 15.56 17.08
C ALA A 240 20.42 14.41 17.99
N GLN A 241 21.68 14.41 18.44
CA GLN A 241 22.18 13.39 19.36
C GLN A 241 21.38 13.36 20.68
N LYS A 242 21.08 14.52 21.25
CA LYS A 242 20.27 14.61 22.48
C LYS A 242 18.86 14.01 22.26
N MET A 243 18.23 14.28 21.11
CA MET A 243 16.93 13.67 20.78
C MET A 243 17.03 12.14 20.69
N LEU A 244 18.08 11.61 20.05
CA LEU A 244 18.33 10.17 19.97
C LEU A 244 18.53 9.55 21.36
N ASP A 245 19.33 10.21 22.21
CA ASP A 245 19.58 9.75 23.58
C ASP A 245 18.28 9.70 24.43
N GLU A 246 17.41 10.70 24.28
CA GLU A 246 16.12 10.74 24.98
C GLU A 246 15.19 9.59 24.50
N ILE A 247 15.10 9.33 23.19
CA ILE A 247 14.30 8.22 22.66
C ILE A 247 14.91 6.88 23.06
N HIS A 248 16.23 6.77 23.08
CA HIS A 248 16.92 5.56 23.52
C HIS A 248 16.67 5.27 25.01
N GLN A 249 16.70 6.27 25.87
CA GLN A 249 16.36 6.12 27.30
C GLN A 249 14.92 5.63 27.48
N GLN A 250 13.96 6.15 26.73
CA GLN A 250 12.58 5.64 26.74
C GLN A 250 12.52 4.15 26.35
N PHE A 251 13.28 3.73 25.34
CA PHE A 251 13.35 2.33 24.95
C PHE A 251 13.94 1.46 26.05
N ILE A 252 15.04 1.89 26.67
CA ILE A 252 15.68 1.18 27.79
C ILE A 252 14.68 1.00 28.94
N GLU A 253 13.96 2.06 29.32
CA GLU A 253 12.96 2.02 30.38
C GLU A 253 11.82 1.04 30.07
N VAL A 254 11.33 1.02 28.84
CA VAL A 254 10.31 0.07 28.40
C VAL A 254 10.79 -1.37 28.55
N VAL A 255 12.01 -1.66 28.10
CA VAL A 255 12.60 -3.00 28.23
C VAL A 255 12.79 -3.39 29.68
N ARG A 256 13.36 -2.51 30.52
CA ARG A 256 13.54 -2.75 31.95
C ARG A 256 12.22 -3.03 32.66
N LYS A 257 11.20 -2.22 32.38
CA LYS A 257 9.86 -2.38 32.94
C LYS A 257 9.18 -3.68 32.46
N GLY A 258 9.27 -3.97 31.19
CA GLY A 258 8.63 -5.14 30.59
C GLY A 258 9.30 -6.47 30.96
N ARG A 259 10.61 -6.46 31.13
CA ARG A 259 11.39 -7.67 31.47
C ARG A 259 11.56 -7.88 32.99
N GLY A 260 11.62 -6.79 33.77
CA GLY A 260 11.82 -6.85 35.22
C GLY A 260 13.01 -7.73 35.59
N ASP A 261 12.87 -8.56 36.63
CA ASP A 261 13.90 -9.47 37.15
C ASP A 261 14.42 -10.52 36.16
N ARG A 262 13.74 -10.69 35.02
CA ARG A 262 14.17 -11.60 33.94
C ARG A 262 15.29 -10.99 33.07
N LEU A 263 15.50 -9.67 33.17
CA LEU A 263 16.54 -8.99 32.42
C LEU A 263 17.89 -9.19 33.11
N LYS A 264 18.84 -9.71 32.35
CA LYS A 264 20.23 -9.80 32.79
C LYS A 264 21.04 -8.79 31.98
N GLU A 265 21.19 -7.59 32.56
CA GLU A 265 21.91 -6.51 31.88
C GLU A 265 23.40 -6.80 31.81
N THR A 266 23.97 -6.56 30.65
CA THR A 266 25.40 -6.50 30.36
C THR A 266 25.71 -5.12 29.81
N PRO A 267 26.99 -4.71 29.71
CA PRO A 267 27.36 -3.42 29.09
C PRO A 267 26.79 -3.24 27.69
N ASP A 268 26.60 -4.35 26.96
CA ASP A 268 26.13 -4.33 25.57
C ASP A 268 24.63 -4.49 25.41
N THR A 269 23.87 -4.77 26.48
CA THR A 269 22.41 -5.02 26.39
C THR A 269 21.67 -3.89 25.69
N PHE A 270 22.08 -2.65 25.92
CA PHE A 270 21.46 -1.45 25.36
C PHE A 270 22.36 -0.71 24.37
N SER A 271 23.33 -1.40 23.78
CA SER A 271 24.27 -0.80 22.82
C SER A 271 23.78 -0.75 21.38
N GLY A 272 22.57 -1.28 21.12
CA GLY A 272 22.04 -1.42 19.76
C GLY A 272 22.48 -2.69 19.05
N LEU A 273 23.22 -3.59 19.69
CA LEU A 273 23.60 -4.89 19.12
C LEU A 273 22.41 -5.84 19.03
N VAL A 274 22.51 -6.79 18.09
CA VAL A 274 21.62 -7.95 17.96
C VAL A 274 22.30 -9.20 18.51
N TRP A 275 21.50 -10.07 19.00
CA TRP A 275 21.91 -11.36 19.61
C TRP A 275 21.26 -12.50 18.88
#